data_7bbf401c1383b5f1d8c19f3307e51fd4
#
_entry.id   7bbf401c1383b5f1d8c19f3307e51fd4
#
_cell.length_a   1.000
_cell.length_b   1.000
_cell.length_c   1.000
_cell.angle_alpha   90.00
_cell.angle_beta   90.00
_cell.angle_gamma   90.00
#
_symmetry.space_group_name_H-M   'P 1'
#
loop_
_entity.id
_entity.type
_entity.pdbx_description
1 polymer ?
#
loop_
_entity_poly.entity_id
_entity_poly.type
_entity_poly.pdbx_seq_one_letter_code
_entity_poly.pdbx_strand_id
1 'polypeptide(L)'
;MRCYKCGATLTASDRCPQCKADVSVYKRAAKASNAYYNLGLAKAKVRDLTGAAESLKTSVMIHKNNIEARNLLGLVYCEMGEVVEALSQWVISKNLQPDNNPAGSYIAQIQSNQGRFDAVTTTIKKYNQALNYAKEGNLDMATIQLKKIVGQNPHLIKAHQLLALIYIKDGEYARARKLLMSVLKIDRNNTLAQLYLKEIEEAQQLKKKQGARSNEFLPQKREKRETKVIESQPLSGNDVILPRSSYKEPGNGAITIVNILVGVVIGAALIWFLVMPSRYKGITEDYNKSLQDYSEQLSSGNVEINSLTKQLEDIKSEKEALEEQLSGLSGEGGSNKLLTAVISAANS
;
A
#
# COMPACT_ATOMS: atom_id res chain seq x y z
N MET A 1 27.92 14.08 -12.33
CA MET A 1 27.15 14.86 -11.33
C MET A 1 27.33 16.33 -11.60
N ARG A 2 26.27 17.15 -11.53
CA ARG A 2 26.34 18.61 -11.77
C ARG A 2 26.25 19.37 -10.44
N CYS A 3 26.90 20.52 -10.37
CA CYS A 3 26.88 21.40 -9.21
C CYS A 3 25.46 21.95 -8.99
N TYR A 4 24.97 21.90 -7.77
CA TYR A 4 23.64 22.42 -7.39
C TYR A 4 23.52 23.95 -7.53
N LYS A 5 24.66 24.69 -7.52
CA LYS A 5 24.71 26.17 -7.57
C LYS A 5 24.88 26.70 -8.99
N CYS A 6 25.75 26.12 -9.81
CA CYS A 6 26.12 26.67 -11.14
C CYS A 6 25.96 25.69 -12.29
N GLY A 7 25.52 24.45 -12.05
CA GLY A 7 25.33 23.43 -13.07
C GLY A 7 26.62 22.80 -13.64
N ALA A 8 27.81 23.30 -13.29
CA ALA A 8 29.08 22.77 -13.80
C ALA A 8 29.31 21.31 -13.42
N THR A 9 30.00 20.55 -14.25
CA THR A 9 30.38 19.17 -13.97
C THR A 9 31.33 19.11 -12.75
N LEU A 10 30.97 18.31 -11.75
CA LEU A 10 31.77 18.15 -10.54
C LEU A 10 32.89 17.13 -10.75
N THR A 11 34.08 17.48 -10.22
CA THR A 11 35.28 16.64 -10.20
C THR A 11 35.36 15.86 -8.87
N ALA A 12 36.46 15.17 -8.60
CA ALA A 12 36.71 14.46 -7.31
C ALA A 12 36.80 15.42 -6.11
N SER A 13 37.18 16.71 -6.34
CA SER A 13 37.32 17.72 -5.27
C SER A 13 36.02 18.02 -4.54
N ASP A 14 36.08 18.31 -3.25
CA ASP A 14 34.94 18.74 -2.45
C ASP A 14 34.45 20.17 -2.74
N ARG A 15 35.15 20.88 -3.62
CA ARG A 15 34.73 22.19 -4.10
C ARG A 15 34.46 22.17 -5.59
N CYS A 16 33.40 22.88 -5.99
CA CYS A 16 33.06 23.04 -7.41
C CYS A 16 34.21 23.72 -8.16
N PRO A 17 34.68 23.20 -9.33
CA PRO A 17 35.77 23.80 -10.07
C PRO A 17 35.45 25.22 -10.58
N GLN A 18 34.17 25.50 -10.87
CA GLN A 18 33.75 26.77 -11.44
C GLN A 18 33.37 27.81 -10.38
N CYS A 19 32.41 27.50 -9.51
CA CYS A 19 31.86 28.46 -8.54
C CYS A 19 32.45 28.33 -7.12
N LYS A 20 33.39 27.40 -6.88
CA LYS A 20 34.10 27.13 -5.60
C LYS A 20 33.19 26.76 -4.43
N ALA A 21 31.86 26.56 -4.66
CA ALA A 21 30.94 26.12 -3.63
C ALA A 21 31.36 24.77 -3.04
N ASP A 22 31.17 24.59 -1.73
CA ASP A 22 31.37 23.29 -1.08
C ASP A 22 30.27 22.32 -1.53
N VAL A 23 30.67 21.20 -2.09
CA VAL A 23 29.80 20.16 -2.63
C VAL A 23 29.98 18.82 -1.89
N SER A 24 30.72 18.80 -0.78
CA SER A 24 31.03 17.60 -0.02
C SER A 24 29.79 16.89 0.51
N VAL A 25 28.87 17.64 1.14
CA VAL A 25 27.60 17.11 1.66
C VAL A 25 26.70 16.63 0.51
N TYR A 26 26.62 17.41 -0.57
CA TYR A 26 25.84 17.06 -1.76
C TYR A 26 26.32 15.75 -2.39
N LYS A 27 27.63 15.55 -2.51
CA LYS A 27 28.23 14.31 -3.03
C LYS A 27 27.96 13.12 -2.09
N ARG A 28 28.07 13.31 -0.77
CA ARG A 28 27.75 12.27 0.21
C ARG A 28 26.28 11.85 0.12
N ALA A 29 25.38 12.83 0.02
CA ALA A 29 23.94 12.56 -0.15
C ALA A 29 23.68 11.78 -1.45
N ALA A 30 24.27 12.18 -2.56
CA ALA A 30 24.11 11.46 -3.83
C ALA A 30 24.69 10.02 -3.76
N LYS A 31 25.82 9.82 -3.10
CA LYS A 31 26.40 8.47 -2.88
C LYS A 31 25.48 7.59 -2.03
N ALA A 32 24.94 8.15 -0.94
CA ALA A 32 23.97 7.45 -0.11
C ALA A 32 22.69 7.11 -0.87
N SER A 33 22.15 8.07 -1.64
CA SER A 33 21.00 7.84 -2.51
C SER A 33 21.22 6.70 -3.50
N ASN A 34 22.40 6.66 -4.16
CA ASN A 34 22.75 5.59 -5.08
C ASN A 34 22.89 4.22 -4.38
N ALA A 35 23.35 4.19 -3.14
CA ALA A 35 23.39 2.95 -2.36
C ALA A 35 21.98 2.42 -2.09
N TYR A 36 21.03 3.28 -1.72
CA TYR A 36 19.62 2.90 -1.55
C TYR A 36 18.95 2.54 -2.88
N TYR A 37 19.30 3.19 -3.98
CA TYR A 37 18.86 2.79 -5.33
C TYR A 37 19.30 1.36 -5.66
N ASN A 38 20.59 1.04 -5.45
CA ASN A 38 21.13 -0.30 -5.70
C ASN A 38 20.46 -1.36 -4.81
N LEU A 39 20.18 -1.04 -3.54
CA LEU A 39 19.43 -1.90 -2.65
C LEU A 39 17.99 -2.13 -3.15
N GLY A 40 17.32 -1.07 -3.57
CA GLY A 40 15.98 -1.16 -4.17
C GLY A 40 15.97 -1.99 -5.44
N LEU A 41 16.97 -1.82 -6.31
CA LEU A 41 17.12 -2.61 -7.53
C LEU A 41 17.35 -4.11 -7.22
N ALA A 42 18.18 -4.42 -6.23
CA ALA A 42 18.43 -5.80 -5.81
C ALA A 42 17.13 -6.46 -5.28
N LYS A 43 16.36 -5.74 -4.46
CA LYS A 43 15.07 -6.21 -3.94
C LYS A 43 14.03 -6.39 -5.07
N ALA A 44 13.94 -5.45 -6.00
CA ALA A 44 13.03 -5.56 -7.14
C ALA A 44 13.32 -6.80 -8.00
N LYS A 45 14.60 -7.14 -8.22
CA LYS A 45 15.02 -8.33 -8.98
C LYS A 45 14.51 -9.63 -8.35
N VAL A 46 14.40 -9.72 -7.02
CA VAL A 46 13.88 -10.89 -6.32
C VAL A 46 12.38 -10.79 -6.03
N ARG A 47 11.70 -9.80 -6.63
CA ARG A 47 10.26 -9.49 -6.44
C ARG A 47 9.88 -9.16 -5.00
N ASP A 48 10.78 -8.59 -4.22
CA ASP A 48 10.49 -7.90 -2.97
C ASP A 48 10.09 -6.45 -3.31
N LEU A 49 8.85 -6.27 -3.82
CA LEU A 49 8.41 -4.98 -4.35
C LEU A 49 8.18 -3.95 -3.23
N THR A 50 7.61 -4.36 -2.11
CA THR A 50 7.44 -3.50 -0.93
C THR A 50 8.80 -3.01 -0.42
N GLY A 51 9.74 -3.90 -0.19
CA GLY A 51 11.08 -3.53 0.27
C GLY A 51 11.87 -2.72 -0.76
N ALA A 52 11.64 -2.98 -2.06
CA ALA A 52 12.20 -2.17 -3.15
C ALA A 52 11.66 -0.74 -3.12
N ALA A 53 10.33 -0.58 -3.02
CA ALA A 53 9.68 0.73 -2.94
C ALA A 53 10.18 1.54 -1.74
N GLU A 54 10.31 0.94 -0.55
CA GLU A 54 10.85 1.61 0.64
C GLU A 54 12.30 2.09 0.44
N SER A 55 13.15 1.23 -0.12
CA SER A 55 14.55 1.58 -0.40
C SER A 55 14.64 2.70 -1.44
N LEU A 56 13.83 2.66 -2.50
CA LEU A 56 13.80 3.68 -3.54
C LEU A 56 13.21 5.00 -3.05
N LYS A 57 12.17 4.97 -2.21
CA LYS A 57 11.65 6.18 -1.52
C LYS A 57 12.74 6.84 -0.70
N THR A 58 13.49 6.07 0.07
CA THR A 58 14.63 6.58 0.84
C THR A 58 15.69 7.20 -0.06
N SER A 59 16.02 6.55 -1.18
CA SER A 59 16.93 7.09 -2.18
C SER A 59 16.48 8.46 -2.68
N VAL A 60 15.21 8.59 -3.10
CA VAL A 60 14.62 9.83 -3.61
C VAL A 60 14.51 10.90 -2.53
N MET A 61 14.26 10.51 -1.27
CA MET A 61 14.20 11.43 -0.13
C MET A 61 15.58 12.05 0.15
N ILE A 62 16.65 11.27 0.12
CA ILE A 62 18.03 11.73 0.33
C ILE A 62 18.47 12.63 -0.84
N HIS A 63 18.17 12.25 -2.07
CA HIS A 63 18.56 13.00 -3.27
C HIS A 63 17.40 13.09 -4.26
N LYS A 64 16.62 14.19 -4.17
CA LYS A 64 15.38 14.39 -4.94
C LYS A 64 15.57 14.31 -6.46
N ASN A 65 16.79 14.60 -6.95
CA ASN A 65 17.14 14.59 -8.37
C ASN A 65 17.74 13.25 -8.85
N ASN A 66 17.58 12.18 -8.08
CA ASN A 66 17.98 10.86 -8.52
C ASN A 66 16.95 10.31 -9.52
N ILE A 67 17.19 10.56 -10.82
CA ILE A 67 16.31 10.19 -11.93
C ILE A 67 16.13 8.68 -12.00
N GLU A 68 17.22 7.93 -11.86
CA GLU A 68 17.21 6.46 -11.94
C GLU A 68 16.35 5.85 -10.82
N ALA A 69 16.49 6.38 -9.60
CA ALA A 69 15.67 5.93 -8.47
C ALA A 69 14.18 6.22 -8.68
N ARG A 70 13.84 7.40 -9.23
CA ARG A 70 12.45 7.74 -9.56
C ARG A 70 11.87 6.85 -10.64
N ASN A 71 12.63 6.62 -11.68
CA ASN A 71 12.21 5.76 -12.80
C ASN A 71 11.95 4.33 -12.33
N LEU A 72 12.87 3.78 -11.54
CA LEU A 72 12.71 2.44 -10.98
C LEU A 72 11.56 2.38 -9.96
N LEU A 73 11.38 3.40 -9.12
CA LEU A 73 10.26 3.48 -8.19
C LEU A 73 8.92 3.47 -8.93
N GLY A 74 8.83 4.20 -10.02
CA GLY A 74 7.65 4.16 -10.89
C GLY A 74 7.38 2.77 -11.46
N LEU A 75 8.41 2.05 -11.92
CA LEU A 75 8.26 0.67 -12.40
C LEU A 75 7.79 -0.27 -11.28
N VAL A 76 8.34 -0.14 -10.07
CA VAL A 76 7.93 -0.94 -8.92
C VAL A 76 6.46 -0.68 -8.57
N TYR A 77 6.02 0.58 -8.55
CA TYR A 77 4.61 0.92 -8.33
C TYR A 77 3.69 0.35 -9.42
N CYS A 78 4.13 0.40 -10.68
CA CYS A 78 3.36 -0.17 -11.80
C CYS A 78 3.17 -1.68 -11.63
N GLU A 79 4.21 -2.41 -11.22
CA GLU A 79 4.13 -3.85 -10.92
C GLU A 79 3.21 -4.16 -9.72
N MET A 80 3.13 -3.25 -8.74
CA MET A 80 2.21 -3.34 -7.60
C MET A 80 0.76 -2.96 -7.96
N GLY A 81 0.50 -2.53 -9.20
CA GLY A 81 -0.80 -2.02 -9.65
C GLY A 81 -1.10 -0.58 -9.23
N GLU A 82 -0.12 0.14 -8.67
CA GLU A 82 -0.22 1.51 -8.21
C GLU A 82 0.17 2.49 -9.34
N VAL A 83 -0.64 2.52 -10.40
CA VAL A 83 -0.29 3.21 -11.65
C VAL A 83 -0.22 4.74 -11.49
N VAL A 84 -1.01 5.34 -10.61
CA VAL A 84 -0.98 6.80 -10.37
C VAL A 84 0.31 7.19 -9.68
N GLU A 85 0.74 6.43 -8.68
CA GLU A 85 2.01 6.63 -8.01
C GLU A 85 3.19 6.45 -8.98
N ALA A 86 3.09 5.47 -9.89
CA ALA A 86 4.06 5.26 -10.95
C ALA A 86 4.16 6.49 -11.88
N LEU A 87 3.02 6.96 -12.40
CA LEU A 87 2.95 8.14 -13.26
C LEU A 87 3.50 9.38 -12.55
N SER A 88 3.17 9.59 -11.28
CA SER A 88 3.70 10.70 -10.48
C SER A 88 5.23 10.71 -10.46
N GLN A 89 5.87 9.54 -10.20
CA GLN A 89 7.33 9.46 -10.20
C GLN A 89 7.93 9.73 -11.58
N TRP A 90 7.33 9.21 -12.65
CA TRP A 90 7.82 9.41 -14.01
C TRP A 90 7.63 10.84 -14.52
N VAL A 91 6.51 11.50 -14.20
CA VAL A 91 6.29 12.92 -14.53
C VAL A 91 7.33 13.78 -13.84
N ILE A 92 7.57 13.58 -12.54
CA ILE A 92 8.62 14.32 -11.82
C ILE A 92 10.00 14.03 -12.44
N SER A 93 10.29 12.78 -12.76
CA SER A 93 11.54 12.38 -13.41
C SER A 93 11.73 13.08 -14.74
N LYS A 94 10.69 13.11 -15.59
CA LYS A 94 10.73 13.76 -16.90
C LYS A 94 10.91 15.28 -16.79
N ASN A 95 10.28 15.92 -15.79
CA ASN A 95 10.46 17.36 -15.56
C ASN A 95 11.87 17.69 -15.07
N LEU A 96 12.50 16.83 -14.28
CA LEU A 96 13.88 17.01 -13.83
C LEU A 96 14.91 16.76 -14.94
N GLN A 97 14.63 15.84 -15.85
CA GLN A 97 15.45 15.50 -17.00
C GLN A 97 14.55 15.24 -18.23
N PRO A 98 14.28 16.25 -19.06
CA PRO A 98 13.42 16.11 -20.23
C PRO A 98 13.99 15.19 -21.32
N ASP A 99 15.33 15.25 -21.52
CA ASP A 99 16.03 14.54 -22.58
C ASP A 99 16.65 13.23 -22.07
N ASN A 100 16.74 12.24 -22.96
CA ASN A 100 17.35 10.92 -22.68
C ASN A 100 16.83 10.25 -21.39
N ASN A 101 15.54 10.40 -21.13
CA ASN A 101 14.89 9.86 -19.93
C ASN A 101 13.82 8.83 -20.33
N PRO A 102 13.93 7.58 -19.92
CA PRO A 102 12.96 6.53 -20.26
C PRO A 102 11.56 6.79 -19.66
N ALA A 103 11.43 7.70 -18.67
CA ALA A 103 10.14 8.06 -18.10
C ALA A 103 9.12 8.51 -19.16
N GLY A 104 9.59 9.23 -20.20
CA GLY A 104 8.72 9.65 -21.30
C GLY A 104 8.08 8.47 -22.04
N SER A 105 8.81 7.40 -22.30
CA SER A 105 8.30 6.20 -22.95
C SER A 105 7.34 5.43 -22.05
N TYR A 106 7.61 5.35 -20.73
CA TYR A 106 6.71 4.71 -19.77
C TYR A 106 5.37 5.44 -19.67
N ILE A 107 5.40 6.77 -19.61
CA ILE A 107 4.18 7.60 -19.59
C ILE A 107 3.40 7.38 -20.90
N ALA A 108 4.07 7.48 -22.07
CA ALA A 108 3.43 7.28 -23.35
C ALA A 108 2.80 5.88 -23.48
N GLN A 109 3.43 4.84 -22.97
CA GLN A 109 2.91 3.48 -23.00
C GLN A 109 1.61 3.33 -22.17
N ILE A 110 1.49 4.05 -21.06
CA ILE A 110 0.25 4.07 -20.27
C ILE A 110 -0.83 4.90 -20.97
N GLN A 111 -0.46 6.03 -21.54
CA GLN A 111 -1.39 6.98 -22.18
C GLN A 111 -1.84 6.53 -23.59
N SER A 112 -1.04 5.76 -24.30
CA SER A 112 -1.37 5.27 -25.66
C SER A 112 -2.65 4.44 -25.72
N ASN A 113 -3.08 3.91 -24.58
CA ASN A 113 -4.33 3.18 -24.46
C ASN A 113 -5.29 3.97 -23.56
N GLN A 114 -6.05 4.90 -24.14
CA GLN A 114 -6.98 5.77 -23.42
C GLN A 114 -7.99 5.00 -22.56
N GLY A 115 -8.51 3.89 -23.08
CA GLY A 115 -9.40 3.02 -22.30
C GLY A 115 -8.73 2.39 -21.06
N ARG A 116 -7.42 2.16 -21.12
CA ARG A 116 -6.64 1.65 -19.98
C ARG A 116 -6.42 2.72 -18.91
N PHE A 117 -6.15 3.95 -19.32
CA PHE A 117 -5.98 5.07 -18.39
C PHE A 117 -7.29 5.38 -17.66
N ASP A 118 -8.42 5.41 -18.37
CA ASP A 118 -9.75 5.62 -17.79
C ASP A 118 -10.12 4.46 -16.83
N ALA A 119 -9.78 3.23 -17.20
CA ALA A 119 -9.97 2.06 -16.35
C ALA A 119 -9.17 2.16 -15.04
N VAL A 120 -7.92 2.64 -15.08
CA VAL A 120 -7.08 2.85 -13.90
C VAL A 120 -7.69 3.91 -12.99
N THR A 121 -8.05 5.07 -13.54
CA THR A 121 -8.68 6.17 -12.78
C THR A 121 -9.99 5.73 -12.13
N THR A 122 -10.82 5.00 -12.87
CA THR A 122 -12.06 4.43 -12.38
C THR A 122 -11.81 3.40 -11.26
N THR A 123 -10.79 2.57 -11.41
CA THR A 123 -10.40 1.57 -10.40
C THR A 123 -10.01 2.22 -9.09
N ILE A 124 -9.23 3.31 -9.14
CA ILE A 124 -8.81 4.04 -7.94
C ILE A 124 -10.01 4.70 -7.25
N LYS A 125 -10.89 5.37 -8.01
CA LYS A 125 -12.12 5.94 -7.44
C LYS A 125 -12.96 4.88 -6.73
N LYS A 126 -13.15 3.73 -7.35
CA LYS A 126 -13.87 2.58 -6.75
C LYS A 126 -13.14 2.00 -5.53
N TYR A 127 -11.81 1.92 -5.56
CA TYR A 127 -11.03 1.46 -4.42
C TYR A 127 -11.20 2.40 -3.20
N ASN A 128 -11.09 3.70 -3.41
CA ASN A 128 -11.30 4.69 -2.36
C ASN A 128 -12.73 4.64 -1.81
N GLN A 129 -13.72 4.44 -2.67
CA GLN A 129 -15.11 4.24 -2.25
C GLN A 129 -15.28 2.95 -1.43
N ALA A 130 -14.68 1.84 -1.86
CA ALA A 130 -14.69 0.57 -1.11
C ALA A 130 -13.99 0.71 0.25
N LEU A 131 -12.90 1.47 0.32
CA LEU A 131 -12.20 1.78 1.56
C LEU A 131 -13.09 2.58 2.52
N ASN A 132 -13.84 3.55 2.01
CA ASN A 132 -14.79 4.31 2.82
C ASN A 132 -15.93 3.41 3.33
N TYR A 133 -16.52 2.57 2.50
CA TYR A 133 -17.50 1.58 2.95
C TYR A 133 -16.96 0.66 4.05
N ALA A 134 -15.71 0.21 3.92
CA ALA A 134 -15.08 -0.61 4.94
C ALA A 134 -14.87 0.15 6.27
N LYS A 135 -14.52 1.45 6.21
CA LYS A 135 -14.38 2.33 7.39
C LYS A 135 -15.73 2.59 8.09
N GLU A 136 -16.78 2.73 7.33
CA GLU A 136 -18.16 2.93 7.81
C GLU A 136 -18.80 1.64 8.34
N GLY A 137 -18.12 0.50 8.20
CA GLY A 137 -18.65 -0.80 8.61
C GLY A 137 -19.52 -1.50 7.58
N ASN A 138 -19.75 -0.90 6.40
CA ASN A 138 -20.52 -1.46 5.30
C ASN A 138 -19.69 -2.51 4.51
N LEU A 139 -19.37 -3.62 5.19
CA LEU A 139 -18.42 -4.63 4.68
C LEU A 139 -18.93 -5.34 3.42
N ASP A 140 -20.25 -5.53 3.28
CA ASP A 140 -20.85 -6.17 2.11
C ASP A 140 -20.62 -5.33 0.85
N MET A 141 -20.88 -4.02 0.92
CA MET A 141 -20.66 -3.09 -0.19
C MET A 141 -19.18 -2.98 -0.55
N ALA A 142 -18.30 -2.91 0.46
CA ALA A 142 -16.86 -2.94 0.28
C ALA A 142 -16.42 -4.24 -0.44
N THR A 143 -16.93 -5.39 0.00
CA THR A 143 -16.60 -6.70 -0.56
C THR A 143 -17.02 -6.80 -2.04
N ILE A 144 -18.23 -6.37 -2.39
CA ILE A 144 -18.73 -6.39 -3.77
C ILE A 144 -17.83 -5.55 -4.68
N GLN A 145 -17.51 -4.33 -4.26
CA GLN A 145 -16.64 -3.43 -5.03
C GLN A 145 -15.22 -3.99 -5.16
N LEU A 146 -14.63 -4.46 -4.06
CA LEU A 146 -13.26 -5.00 -4.06
C LEU A 146 -13.14 -6.25 -4.92
N LYS A 147 -14.12 -7.16 -4.93
CA LYS A 147 -14.15 -8.31 -5.84
C LYS A 147 -14.09 -7.87 -7.30
N LYS A 148 -14.84 -6.85 -7.67
CA LYS A 148 -14.82 -6.30 -9.02
C LYS A 148 -13.47 -5.69 -9.37
N ILE A 149 -12.88 -4.94 -8.44
CA ILE A 149 -11.55 -4.32 -8.60
C ILE A 149 -10.47 -5.38 -8.78
N VAL A 150 -10.42 -6.39 -7.90
CA VAL A 150 -9.44 -7.49 -7.97
C VAL A 150 -9.56 -8.27 -9.28
N GLY A 151 -10.80 -8.46 -9.80
CA GLY A 151 -11.02 -9.08 -11.11
C GLY A 151 -10.54 -8.24 -12.29
N GLN A 152 -10.69 -6.90 -12.21
CA GLN A 152 -10.29 -5.97 -13.27
C GLN A 152 -8.80 -5.63 -13.21
N ASN A 153 -8.22 -5.53 -12.01
CA ASN A 153 -6.81 -5.23 -11.79
C ASN A 153 -6.19 -6.23 -10.80
N PRO A 154 -5.78 -7.40 -11.28
CA PRO A 154 -5.23 -8.45 -10.43
C PRO A 154 -3.87 -8.11 -9.80
N HIS A 155 -3.17 -7.09 -10.28
CA HIS A 155 -1.90 -6.60 -9.71
C HIS A 155 -2.09 -5.61 -8.56
N LEU A 156 -3.29 -5.08 -8.32
CA LEU A 156 -3.51 -4.09 -7.26
C LEU A 156 -3.45 -4.74 -5.87
N ILE A 157 -2.25 -4.76 -5.29
CA ILE A 157 -1.96 -5.39 -3.99
C ILE A 157 -2.89 -4.87 -2.90
N LYS A 158 -3.07 -3.55 -2.81
CA LYS A 158 -3.92 -2.90 -1.79
C LYS A 158 -5.36 -3.43 -1.79
N ALA A 159 -5.92 -3.71 -2.97
CA ALA A 159 -7.28 -4.24 -3.08
C ALA A 159 -7.39 -5.69 -2.58
N HIS A 160 -6.40 -6.53 -2.90
CA HIS A 160 -6.34 -7.90 -2.39
C HIS A 160 -6.20 -7.93 -0.87
N GLN A 161 -5.33 -7.08 -0.30
CA GLN A 161 -5.10 -6.99 1.14
C GLN A 161 -6.36 -6.53 1.88
N LEU A 162 -7.04 -5.48 1.39
CA LEU A 162 -8.26 -4.97 2.02
C LEU A 162 -9.38 -6.01 1.95
N LEU A 163 -9.57 -6.68 0.81
CA LEU A 163 -10.56 -7.76 0.67
C LEU A 163 -10.22 -8.96 1.57
N ALA A 164 -8.94 -9.32 1.69
CA ALA A 164 -8.51 -10.40 2.58
C ALA A 164 -8.77 -10.04 4.05
N LEU A 165 -8.54 -8.80 4.46
CA LEU A 165 -8.80 -8.32 5.82
C LEU A 165 -10.30 -8.41 6.16
N ILE A 166 -11.19 -8.03 5.23
CA ILE A 166 -12.63 -8.18 5.41
C ILE A 166 -12.98 -9.66 5.59
N TYR A 167 -12.46 -10.55 4.75
CA TYR A 167 -12.71 -11.98 4.90
C TYR A 167 -12.14 -12.58 6.20
N ILE A 168 -11.02 -12.07 6.72
CA ILE A 168 -10.50 -12.47 8.04
C ILE A 168 -11.51 -12.09 9.13
N LYS A 169 -12.01 -10.85 9.07
CA LYS A 169 -13.03 -10.36 10.03
C LYS A 169 -14.30 -11.20 9.98
N ASP A 170 -14.74 -11.61 8.80
CA ASP A 170 -15.92 -12.46 8.61
C ASP A 170 -15.67 -13.96 8.92
N GLY A 171 -14.42 -14.31 9.26
CA GLY A 171 -14.03 -15.70 9.53
C GLY A 171 -13.87 -16.60 8.31
N GLU A 172 -13.94 -16.04 7.11
CA GLU A 172 -13.77 -16.73 5.83
C GLU A 172 -12.29 -16.94 5.47
N TYR A 173 -11.55 -17.60 6.33
CA TYR A 173 -10.09 -17.75 6.26
C TYR A 173 -9.59 -18.38 4.96
N ALA A 174 -10.34 -19.29 4.34
CA ALA A 174 -9.94 -19.94 3.09
C ALA A 174 -9.89 -18.93 1.92
N ARG A 175 -10.88 -18.02 1.85
CA ARG A 175 -10.93 -16.96 0.82
C ARG A 175 -9.84 -15.93 1.06
N ALA A 176 -9.66 -15.50 2.32
CA ALA A 176 -8.59 -14.57 2.69
C ALA A 176 -7.21 -15.12 2.32
N ARG A 177 -6.91 -16.39 2.67
CA ARG A 177 -5.66 -17.06 2.32
C ARG A 177 -5.39 -17.05 0.81
N LYS A 178 -6.41 -17.33 -0.01
CA LYS A 178 -6.25 -17.34 -1.48
C LYS A 178 -5.82 -15.96 -2.01
N LEU A 179 -6.41 -14.88 -1.49
CA LEU A 179 -6.06 -13.51 -1.88
C LEU A 179 -4.64 -13.14 -1.43
N LEU A 180 -4.27 -13.47 -0.19
CA LEU A 180 -2.93 -13.19 0.34
C LEU A 180 -1.84 -13.98 -0.40
N MET A 181 -2.12 -15.22 -0.78
CA MET A 181 -1.22 -15.99 -1.64
C MET A 181 -1.08 -15.37 -3.04
N SER A 182 -2.12 -14.73 -3.57
CA SER A 182 -2.02 -13.96 -4.83
C SER A 182 -1.15 -12.71 -4.66
N VAL A 183 -1.23 -12.02 -3.51
CA VAL A 183 -0.30 -10.92 -3.18
C VAL A 183 1.14 -11.40 -3.16
N LEU A 184 1.44 -12.54 -2.50
CA LEU A 184 2.80 -13.08 -2.41
C LEU A 184 3.37 -13.57 -3.76
N LYS A 185 2.53 -13.83 -4.77
CA LYS A 185 2.99 -14.09 -6.14
C LYS A 185 3.50 -12.81 -6.83
N ILE A 186 2.90 -11.67 -6.51
CA ILE A 186 3.29 -10.36 -7.06
C ILE A 186 4.50 -9.82 -6.28
N ASP A 187 4.40 -9.80 -4.96
CA ASP A 187 5.37 -9.27 -4.01
C ASP A 187 5.73 -10.34 -2.96
N ARG A 188 6.86 -11.01 -3.17
CA ARG A 188 7.27 -12.18 -2.38
C ARG A 188 7.44 -11.91 -0.89
N ASN A 189 7.93 -10.75 -0.53
CA ASN A 189 8.23 -10.36 0.84
C ASN A 189 7.21 -9.36 1.40
N ASN A 190 5.98 -9.38 0.90
CA ASN A 190 4.94 -8.51 1.41
C ASN A 190 4.64 -8.83 2.89
N THR A 191 5.14 -7.96 3.77
CA THR A 191 5.08 -8.14 5.23
C THR A 191 3.65 -8.21 5.77
N LEU A 192 2.74 -7.40 5.21
CA LEU A 192 1.32 -7.43 5.62
C LEU A 192 0.64 -8.74 5.22
N ALA A 193 0.92 -9.25 4.01
CA ALA A 193 0.36 -10.52 3.57
C ALA A 193 0.86 -11.68 4.44
N GLN A 194 2.14 -11.69 4.79
CA GLN A 194 2.72 -12.69 5.69
C GLN A 194 2.12 -12.60 7.11
N LEU A 195 1.95 -11.38 7.64
CA LEU A 195 1.33 -11.14 8.94
C LEU A 195 -0.10 -11.69 8.98
N TYR A 196 -0.92 -11.36 7.99
CA TYR A 196 -2.31 -11.84 7.93
C TYR A 196 -2.41 -13.35 7.72
N LEU A 197 -1.49 -13.96 6.98
CA LEU A 197 -1.44 -15.42 6.86
C LEU A 197 -1.14 -16.09 8.19
N LYS A 198 -0.21 -15.53 8.97
CA LYS A 198 0.11 -16.01 10.32
C LYS A 198 -1.09 -15.87 11.25
N GLU A 199 -1.79 -14.74 11.23
CA GLU A 199 -3.01 -14.50 12.01
C GLU A 199 -4.11 -15.54 11.69
N ILE A 200 -4.29 -15.86 10.40
CA ILE A 200 -5.22 -16.90 9.95
C ILE A 200 -4.82 -18.27 10.54
N GLU A 201 -3.53 -18.61 10.52
CA GLU A 201 -3.05 -19.88 11.06
C GLU A 201 -3.28 -20.00 12.57
N GLU A 202 -2.96 -18.96 13.32
CA GLU A 202 -3.20 -18.88 14.76
C GLU A 202 -4.69 -19.01 15.10
N ALA A 203 -5.57 -18.29 14.40
CA ALA A 203 -7.02 -18.37 14.57
C ALA A 203 -7.58 -19.77 14.26
N GLN A 204 -7.07 -20.43 13.23
CA GLN A 204 -7.47 -21.81 12.90
C GLN A 204 -7.00 -22.83 13.94
N GLN A 205 -5.78 -22.66 14.49
CA GLN A 205 -5.26 -23.53 15.54
C GLN A 205 -6.09 -23.39 16.85
N LEU A 206 -6.47 -22.17 17.21
CA LEU A 206 -7.32 -21.92 18.37
C LEU A 206 -8.70 -22.60 18.23
N LYS A 207 -9.33 -22.47 17.03
CA LYS A 207 -10.60 -23.17 16.76
C LYS A 207 -10.47 -24.68 16.84
N LYS A 208 -9.37 -25.28 16.34
CA LYS A 208 -9.11 -26.72 16.44
C LYS A 208 -8.94 -27.17 17.89
N LYS A 209 -8.19 -26.42 18.71
CA LYS A 209 -7.99 -26.73 20.14
C LYS A 209 -9.30 -26.64 20.94
N GLN A 210 -10.16 -25.68 20.63
CA GLN A 210 -11.48 -25.54 21.24
C GLN A 210 -12.43 -26.67 20.83
N GLY A 211 -12.45 -27.05 19.55
CA GLY A 211 -13.24 -28.18 19.06
C GLY A 211 -12.76 -29.53 19.58
N ALA A 212 -11.47 -29.73 19.83
CA ALA A 212 -10.95 -30.94 20.46
C ALA A 212 -11.38 -31.06 21.93
N ARG A 213 -11.40 -29.93 22.68
CA ARG A 213 -11.88 -29.92 24.09
C ARG A 213 -13.38 -30.17 24.21
N SER A 214 -14.19 -29.72 23.25
CA SER A 214 -15.63 -29.99 23.24
C SER A 214 -15.96 -31.45 22.92
N ASN A 215 -15.14 -32.18 22.19
CA ASN A 215 -15.31 -33.60 21.92
C ASN A 215 -14.85 -34.51 23.09
N GLU A 216 -14.03 -33.99 24.00
CA GLU A 216 -13.57 -34.73 25.16
C GLU A 216 -14.64 -34.81 26.26
N PHE A 217 -15.71 -34.01 26.16
CA PHE A 217 -16.86 -33.97 27.08
C PHE A 217 -18.09 -34.73 26.58
N LEU A 218 -18.00 -35.49 25.47
CA LEU A 218 -19.07 -36.41 25.11
C LEU A 218 -18.97 -37.65 26.03
N PRO A 219 -19.98 -37.97 26.83
CA PRO A 219 -19.93 -39.15 27.69
C PRO A 219 -19.82 -40.39 26.82
N GLN A 220 -18.70 -41.08 26.94
CA GLN A 220 -18.55 -42.42 26.38
C GLN A 220 -19.73 -43.25 26.85
N LYS A 221 -20.47 -43.82 25.91
CA LYS A 221 -21.53 -44.78 26.10
C LYS A 221 -21.00 -45.89 27.00
N ARG A 222 -21.38 -45.87 28.29
CA ARG A 222 -21.02 -46.93 29.23
C ARG A 222 -21.55 -48.23 28.69
N GLU A 223 -20.70 -49.12 28.24
CA GLU A 223 -21.00 -50.51 28.11
C GLU A 223 -21.39 -51.04 29.48
N LYS A 224 -22.57 -51.68 29.55
CA LYS A 224 -23.06 -52.40 30.75
C LYS A 224 -22.04 -53.49 31.10
N ARG A 225 -21.17 -53.23 32.06
CA ARG A 225 -20.49 -54.29 32.80
C ARG A 225 -21.51 -54.92 33.72
N GLU A 226 -21.81 -56.19 33.50
CA GLU A 226 -22.55 -57.04 34.39
C GLU A 226 -21.88 -57.05 35.76
N THR A 227 -22.60 -56.59 36.79
CA THR A 227 -22.20 -56.64 38.17
C THR A 227 -22.32 -58.10 38.61
N LYS A 228 -21.20 -58.78 38.80
CA LYS A 228 -21.16 -60.00 39.67
C LYS A 228 -21.46 -59.59 41.11
N VAL A 229 -22.57 -60.09 41.62
CA VAL A 229 -22.99 -60.05 43.02
C VAL A 229 -21.93 -60.78 43.81
N ILE A 230 -21.20 -60.06 44.67
CA ILE A 230 -20.36 -60.68 45.70
C ILE A 230 -21.20 -60.72 46.97
N GLU A 231 -21.51 -61.94 47.38
CA GLU A 231 -22.21 -62.34 48.61
C GLU A 231 -21.49 -61.77 49.85
N SER A 232 -22.18 -60.96 50.63
CA SER A 232 -21.67 -60.36 51.86
C SER A 232 -21.75 -61.39 53.01
N GLN A 233 -20.60 -61.72 53.60
CA GLN A 233 -20.57 -62.43 54.91
C GLN A 233 -20.82 -61.45 56.07
N PRO A 234 -21.51 -61.87 57.13
CA PRO A 234 -21.82 -61.00 58.25
C PRO A 234 -20.60 -60.83 59.16
N LEU A 235 -20.21 -59.56 59.40
CA LEU A 235 -19.23 -59.17 60.38
C LEU A 235 -19.88 -59.12 61.81
N SER A 236 -19.37 -59.97 62.68
CA SER A 236 -19.60 -59.93 64.12
C SER A 236 -18.50 -59.10 64.77
N GLY A 237 -18.89 -58.19 65.71
CA GLY A 237 -17.97 -57.69 66.73
C GLY A 237 -17.70 -56.20 66.70
N ASN A 238 -17.94 -55.63 67.87
CA ASN A 238 -17.67 -54.27 68.32
C ASN A 238 -16.32 -53.64 67.87
N ASP A 239 -16.29 -52.97 66.74
CA ASP A 239 -15.14 -52.10 66.38
C ASP A 239 -15.64 -50.67 66.26
N VAL A 240 -15.15 -49.80 67.14
CA VAL A 240 -15.32 -48.33 67.07
C VAL A 240 -14.54 -47.80 65.89
N ILE A 241 -15.21 -47.43 64.82
CA ILE A 241 -14.61 -46.77 63.68
C ILE A 241 -14.38 -45.30 64.02
N LEU A 242 -13.12 -44.94 64.34
CA LEU A 242 -12.69 -43.57 64.41
C LEU A 242 -12.64 -43.01 62.98
N PRO A 243 -13.30 -41.86 62.67
CA PRO A 243 -13.18 -41.28 61.36
C PRO A 243 -11.75 -40.77 61.14
N ARG A 244 -11.01 -41.36 60.19
CA ARG A 244 -9.77 -40.77 59.65
C ARG A 244 -10.17 -39.49 58.92
N SER A 245 -9.91 -38.37 59.57
CA SER A 245 -9.90 -37.06 58.87
C SER A 245 -8.78 -37.04 57.84
N SER A 246 -9.07 -37.49 56.64
CA SER A 246 -8.21 -37.24 55.51
C SER A 246 -8.49 -35.85 54.95
N TYR A 247 -8.21 -34.83 55.72
CA TYR A 247 -8.09 -33.47 55.19
C TYR A 247 -6.76 -33.40 54.50
N LYS A 248 -6.75 -33.65 53.17
CA LYS A 248 -5.65 -33.26 52.30
C LYS A 248 -5.81 -31.78 52.10
N GLU A 249 -4.98 -30.97 52.73
CA GLU A 249 -4.80 -29.59 52.34
C GLU A 249 -4.46 -29.56 50.85
N PRO A 250 -5.26 -28.86 50.00
CA PRO A 250 -4.85 -28.66 48.62
C PRO A 250 -3.60 -27.82 48.67
N GLY A 251 -2.47 -28.37 48.18
CA GLY A 251 -1.23 -27.66 48.07
C GLY A 251 -1.44 -26.42 47.20
N ASN A 252 -1.55 -25.26 47.85
CA ASN A 252 -1.90 -23.97 47.25
C ASN A 252 -0.86 -23.44 46.27
N GLY A 253 0.29 -24.11 46.08
CA GLY A 253 1.36 -23.64 45.16
C GLY A 253 0.95 -23.57 43.70
N ALA A 254 0.20 -24.55 43.20
CA ALA A 254 -0.23 -24.57 41.80
C ALA A 254 -1.34 -23.53 41.51
N ILE A 255 -2.28 -23.36 42.44
CA ILE A 255 -3.36 -22.37 42.31
C ILE A 255 -2.80 -20.95 42.38
N THR A 256 -1.81 -20.71 43.24
CA THR A 256 -1.14 -19.39 43.35
C THR A 256 -0.39 -19.03 42.05
N ILE A 257 0.31 -19.98 41.43
CA ILE A 257 0.98 -19.77 40.13
C ILE A 257 -0.03 -19.50 39.03
N VAL A 258 -1.14 -20.23 38.99
CA VAL A 258 -2.21 -19.99 38.00
C VAL A 258 -2.84 -18.61 38.17
N ASN A 259 -3.10 -18.17 39.41
CA ASN A 259 -3.67 -16.85 39.70
C ASN A 259 -2.70 -15.71 39.32
N ILE A 260 -1.38 -15.89 39.52
CA ILE A 260 -0.37 -14.93 39.07
C ILE A 260 -0.32 -14.86 37.55
N LEU A 261 -0.36 -16.00 36.86
CA LEU A 261 -0.40 -16.03 35.39
C LEU A 261 -1.66 -15.36 34.82
N VAL A 262 -2.83 -15.64 35.45
CA VAL A 262 -4.09 -14.98 35.08
C VAL A 262 -4.01 -13.46 35.31
N GLY A 263 -3.44 -13.02 36.44
CA GLY A 263 -3.24 -11.61 36.74
C GLY A 263 -2.32 -10.92 35.74
N VAL A 264 -1.23 -11.57 35.30
CA VAL A 264 -0.31 -11.06 34.27
C VAL A 264 -1.00 -10.97 32.91
N VAL A 265 -1.80 -11.96 32.55
CA VAL A 265 -2.56 -11.94 31.28
C VAL A 265 -3.62 -10.83 31.28
N ILE A 266 -4.36 -10.66 32.37
CA ILE A 266 -5.34 -9.58 32.52
C ILE A 266 -4.65 -8.22 32.53
N GLY A 267 -3.52 -8.06 33.22
CA GLY A 267 -2.72 -6.83 33.23
C GLY A 267 -2.17 -6.49 31.85
N ALA A 268 -1.64 -7.47 31.12
CA ALA A 268 -1.18 -7.30 29.75
C ALA A 268 -2.35 -6.94 28.79
N ALA A 269 -3.51 -7.55 28.96
CA ALA A 269 -4.70 -7.25 28.18
C ALA A 269 -5.22 -5.83 28.46
N LEU A 270 -5.20 -5.37 29.71
CA LEU A 270 -5.58 -4.00 30.07
C LEU A 270 -4.62 -2.96 29.51
N ILE A 271 -3.30 -3.21 29.58
CA ILE A 271 -2.29 -2.34 28.96
C ILE A 271 -2.47 -2.32 27.45
N TRP A 272 -2.72 -3.47 26.82
CA TRP A 272 -2.99 -3.58 25.40
C TRP A 272 -4.25 -2.79 24.99
N PHE A 273 -5.35 -2.94 25.75
CA PHE A 273 -6.62 -2.27 25.45
C PHE A 273 -6.63 -0.77 25.75
N LEU A 274 -5.86 -0.29 26.73
CA LEU A 274 -5.81 1.13 27.12
C LEU A 274 -4.72 1.91 26.42
N VAL A 275 -3.54 1.31 26.16
CA VAL A 275 -2.37 2.01 25.59
C VAL A 275 -2.33 1.89 24.07
N MET A 276 -2.71 0.74 23.49
CA MET A 276 -2.70 0.55 22.04
C MET A 276 -3.69 1.44 21.28
N PRO A 277 -4.96 1.64 21.72
CA PRO A 277 -5.87 2.51 20.98
C PRO A 277 -5.42 3.97 20.87
N SER A 278 -4.73 4.49 21.89
CA SER A 278 -4.24 5.88 21.87
C SER A 278 -3.05 6.07 20.94
N ARG A 279 -2.17 5.07 20.83
CA ARG A 279 -1.06 5.10 19.85
C ARG A 279 -1.52 4.83 18.42
N TYR A 280 -2.49 3.94 18.23
CA TYR A 280 -3.08 3.69 16.90
C TYR A 280 -3.88 4.90 16.40
N LYS A 281 -4.59 5.63 17.27
CA LYS A 281 -5.30 6.85 16.87
C LYS A 281 -4.34 7.92 16.35
N GLY A 282 -3.21 8.18 17.02
CA GLY A 282 -2.23 9.16 16.55
C GLY A 282 -1.63 8.80 15.18
N ILE A 283 -1.23 7.54 14.99
CA ILE A 283 -0.66 7.08 13.70
C ILE A 283 -1.71 7.09 12.58
N THR A 284 -2.98 6.74 12.87
CA THR A 284 -4.06 6.76 11.86
C THR A 284 -4.54 8.18 11.56
N GLU A 285 -4.51 9.10 12.52
CA GLU A 285 -4.85 10.52 12.29
C GLU A 285 -3.79 11.21 11.44
N ASP A 286 -2.49 11.01 11.70
CA ASP A 286 -1.40 11.54 10.88
C ASP A 286 -1.41 10.94 9.46
N TYR A 287 -1.70 9.64 9.32
CA TYR A 287 -1.82 8.99 8.03
C TYR A 287 -3.05 9.47 7.26
N ASN A 288 -4.20 9.61 7.94
CA ASN A 288 -5.42 10.14 7.34
C ASN A 288 -5.29 11.61 6.95
N LYS A 289 -4.60 12.43 7.75
CA LYS A 289 -4.33 13.83 7.43
C LYS A 289 -3.40 13.94 6.21
N SER A 290 -2.35 13.12 6.16
CA SER A 290 -1.48 13.04 4.98
C SER A 290 -2.24 12.56 3.73
N LEU A 291 -3.14 11.58 3.85
CA LEU A 291 -3.99 11.13 2.74
C LEU A 291 -4.99 12.20 2.30
N GLN A 292 -5.53 12.97 3.23
CA GLN A 292 -6.43 14.08 2.93
C GLN A 292 -5.67 15.21 2.23
N ASP A 293 -4.48 15.58 2.72
CA ASP A 293 -3.61 16.57 2.08
C ASP A 293 -3.17 16.12 0.68
N TYR A 294 -2.86 14.84 0.48
CA TYR A 294 -2.56 14.29 -0.85
C TYR A 294 -3.80 14.26 -1.76
N SER A 295 -4.98 13.98 -1.20
CA SER A 295 -6.25 13.99 -1.95
C SER A 295 -6.63 15.41 -2.40
N GLU A 296 -6.42 16.41 -1.54
CA GLU A 296 -6.63 17.82 -1.87
C GLU A 296 -5.61 18.32 -2.89
N GLN A 297 -4.34 17.97 -2.76
CA GLN A 297 -3.30 18.28 -3.76
C GLN A 297 -3.57 17.61 -5.10
N LEU A 298 -4.05 16.38 -5.13
CA LEU A 298 -4.47 15.70 -6.36
C LEU A 298 -5.73 16.33 -6.96
N SER A 299 -6.67 16.77 -6.13
CA SER A 299 -7.87 17.46 -6.59
C SER A 299 -7.54 18.84 -7.18
N SER A 300 -6.69 19.63 -6.51
CA SER A 300 -6.22 20.91 -7.01
C SER A 300 -5.37 20.77 -8.27
N GLY A 301 -4.47 19.77 -8.31
CA GLY A 301 -3.68 19.44 -9.50
C GLY A 301 -4.54 19.02 -10.70
N ASN A 302 -5.63 18.28 -10.48
CA ASN A 302 -6.58 17.93 -11.54
C ASN A 302 -7.37 19.13 -12.05
N VAL A 303 -7.73 20.07 -11.19
CA VAL A 303 -8.37 21.33 -11.61
C VAL A 303 -7.39 22.17 -12.43
N GLU A 304 -6.13 22.24 -12.03
CA GLU A 304 -5.08 22.96 -12.76
C GLU A 304 -4.78 22.30 -14.11
N ILE A 305 -4.66 20.97 -14.17
CA ILE A 305 -4.51 20.23 -15.42
C ILE A 305 -5.68 20.46 -16.37
N ASN A 306 -6.92 20.43 -15.86
CA ASN A 306 -8.10 20.69 -16.69
C ASN A 306 -8.13 22.14 -17.19
N SER A 307 -7.71 23.12 -16.38
CA SER A 307 -7.62 24.52 -16.81
C SER A 307 -6.53 24.72 -17.87
N LEU A 308 -5.37 24.10 -17.69
CA LEU A 308 -4.27 24.13 -18.65
C LEU A 308 -4.62 23.41 -19.96
N THR A 309 -5.37 22.31 -19.89
CA THR A 309 -5.84 21.59 -21.08
C THR A 309 -6.82 22.47 -21.88
N LYS A 310 -7.71 23.17 -21.20
CA LYS A 310 -8.64 24.11 -21.84
C LYS A 310 -7.88 25.28 -22.48
N GLN A 311 -6.90 25.87 -21.79
CA GLN A 311 -6.06 26.92 -22.35
C GLN A 311 -5.27 26.43 -23.57
N LEU A 312 -4.80 25.19 -23.57
CA LEU A 312 -4.13 24.57 -24.72
C LEU A 312 -5.09 24.38 -25.92
N GLU A 313 -6.33 23.98 -25.66
CA GLU A 313 -7.35 23.89 -26.70
C GLU A 313 -7.71 25.28 -27.27
N ASP A 314 -7.85 26.29 -26.41
CA ASP A 314 -8.12 27.67 -26.82
C ASP A 314 -6.97 28.23 -27.68
N ILE A 315 -5.71 28.06 -27.24
CA ILE A 315 -4.52 28.49 -28.00
C ILE A 315 -4.39 27.74 -29.34
N LYS A 316 -4.74 26.45 -29.36
CA LYS A 316 -4.71 25.65 -30.57
C LYS A 316 -5.73 26.13 -31.60
N SER A 317 -6.94 26.45 -31.13
CA SER A 317 -8.01 27.01 -31.98
C SER A 317 -7.63 28.40 -32.50
N GLU A 318 -7.00 29.24 -31.67
CA GLU A 318 -6.51 30.56 -32.07
C GLU A 318 -5.37 30.46 -33.11
N LYS A 319 -4.46 29.50 -32.92
CA LYS A 319 -3.42 29.19 -33.89
C LYS A 319 -3.99 28.73 -35.24
N GLU A 320 -4.98 27.82 -35.23
CA GLU A 320 -5.64 27.34 -36.44
C GLU A 320 -6.35 28.49 -37.17
N ALA A 321 -7.01 29.39 -36.44
CA ALA A 321 -7.66 30.57 -37.00
C ALA A 321 -6.64 31.56 -37.61
N LEU A 322 -5.48 31.75 -36.95
CA LEU A 322 -4.35 32.56 -37.47
C LEU A 322 -3.71 31.94 -38.71
N GLU A 323 -3.55 30.61 -38.73
CA GLU A 323 -3.02 29.88 -39.90
C GLU A 323 -4.00 29.97 -41.09
N GLU A 324 -5.31 29.93 -40.84
CA GLU A 324 -6.31 30.13 -41.87
C GLU A 324 -6.29 31.59 -42.43
N GLN A 325 -6.15 32.57 -41.54
CA GLN A 325 -5.98 33.98 -41.96
C GLN A 325 -4.68 34.16 -42.74
N LEU A 326 -3.57 33.55 -42.33
CA LEU A 326 -2.30 33.60 -43.01
C LEU A 326 -2.35 32.93 -44.40
N SER A 327 -3.03 31.80 -44.50
CA SER A 327 -3.27 31.09 -45.75
C SER A 327 -4.15 31.90 -46.71
N GLY A 328 -5.15 32.59 -46.18
CA GLY A 328 -6.01 33.52 -46.93
C GLY A 328 -5.22 34.74 -47.45
N LEU A 329 -4.22 35.20 -46.71
CA LEU A 329 -3.33 36.31 -47.11
C LEU A 329 -2.21 35.87 -48.08
N SER A 330 -1.76 34.62 -48.04
CA SER A 330 -0.70 34.06 -48.87
C SER A 330 -1.18 33.47 -50.20
N GLY A 331 -2.51 33.28 -50.38
CA GLY A 331 -3.08 32.85 -51.66
C GLY A 331 -2.99 33.94 -52.73
N GLU A 332 -2.98 33.54 -54.01
CA GLU A 332 -2.82 34.44 -55.15
C GLU A 332 -3.78 35.67 -55.17
N GLY A 333 -4.92 35.57 -54.45
CA GLY A 333 -5.85 36.65 -54.22
C GLY A 333 -5.44 37.67 -53.15
N GLY A 334 -4.69 37.25 -52.12
CA GLY A 334 -4.24 38.09 -50.99
C GLY A 334 -3.11 39.01 -51.37
N SER A 335 -2.14 38.51 -52.17
CA SER A 335 -1.03 39.29 -52.68
C SER A 335 -1.50 40.45 -53.59
N ASN A 336 -2.54 40.22 -54.39
CA ASN A 336 -3.13 41.27 -55.25
C ASN A 336 -3.93 42.31 -54.43
N LYS A 337 -4.60 41.93 -53.34
CA LYS A 337 -5.30 42.87 -52.45
C LYS A 337 -4.34 43.77 -51.68
N LEU A 338 -3.24 43.24 -51.20
CA LEU A 338 -2.19 44.03 -50.55
C LEU A 338 -1.50 44.98 -51.54
N LEU A 339 -1.22 44.54 -52.76
CA LEU A 339 -0.64 45.38 -53.80
C LEU A 339 -1.62 46.51 -54.19
N THR A 340 -2.90 46.21 -54.32
CA THR A 340 -3.96 47.22 -54.63
C THR A 340 -4.12 48.22 -53.49
N ALA A 341 -4.11 47.78 -52.23
CA ALA A 341 -4.17 48.63 -51.04
C ALA A 341 -2.93 49.55 -50.92
N VAL A 342 -1.75 49.03 -51.17
CA VAL A 342 -0.50 49.83 -51.18
C VAL A 342 -0.49 50.84 -52.34
N ILE A 343 -0.94 50.47 -53.53
CA ILE A 343 -1.06 51.39 -54.69
C ILE A 343 -2.10 52.48 -54.44
N SER A 344 -3.26 52.16 -53.81
CA SER A 344 -4.28 53.14 -53.46
C SER A 344 -3.82 54.11 -52.37
N ALA A 345 -3.05 53.65 -51.40
CA ALA A 345 -2.46 54.48 -50.35
C ALA A 345 -1.30 55.37 -50.86
N ALA A 346 -0.62 54.98 -51.94
CA ALA A 346 0.44 55.76 -52.56
C ALA A 346 -0.08 56.83 -53.56
N ASN A 347 -1.36 56.72 -53.98
CA ASN A 347 -2.02 57.66 -54.89
C ASN A 347 -2.98 58.63 -54.17
N SER A 348 -3.08 58.57 -52.88
CA SER A 348 -3.79 59.50 -51.96
C SER A 348 -2.81 60.41 -51.25
#